data_6f02710fc161e65a8854faa3e4c38094
#
_entry.id   6f02710fc161e65a8854faa3e4c38094
#
_cell.length_a   1.000
_cell.length_b   1.000
_cell.length_c   1.000
_cell.angle_alpha   90.00
_cell.angle_beta   90.00
_cell.angle_gamma   90.00
#
_symmetry.space_group_name_H-M   'P 1'
#
loop_
_entity.id
_entity.type
_entity.pdbx_description
1 polymer ?
#
loop_
_entity_poly.entity_id
_entity_poly.type
_entity_poly.pdbx_seq_one_letter_code
_entity_poly.pdbx_strand_id
1 'polypeptide(L)'
;MEKNRIFVEKYRPDSFDDIILEQKNLIENIIKSPKEIPHLIFHSNKPGTGKTSCAKLMIRLLDCDYLMLNSSDERGIDTIREKISIFSRTLSLTDDSKKCIFLDESEAMTKPAQDCLRNLMETYSDNCFFIFSCNDLGKIIEPIRSRCMVINFDKPNREQIFKRVNDICHLEEVEHNDDVLSKIVDYYYPDIRSVVMAIQKAKIEDKELCSEESEFLRVWEILQKKDIPSLYDLVYSGELDLLRFNNWLFQHLFNNYSILSSKYGVEKIGKIGLLLAEVEKSYAIGVNIPIVFLANMTAISNLI
;
A
#
# COMPACT_ATOMS: atom_id res chain seq x y z
N MET A 1 17.11 -24.47 -6.35
CA MET A 1 16.98 -23.31 -7.25
C MET A 1 16.06 -22.31 -6.56
N GLU A 2 16.61 -21.36 -5.84
CA GLU A 2 15.84 -20.21 -5.33
C GLU A 2 15.37 -19.41 -6.55
N LYS A 3 14.06 -19.42 -6.76
CA LYS A 3 13.45 -18.53 -7.75
C LYS A 3 13.75 -17.10 -7.28
N ASN A 4 14.35 -16.28 -8.13
CA ASN A 4 14.48 -14.83 -7.96
C ASN A 4 13.09 -14.23 -7.78
N ARG A 5 12.56 -14.26 -6.56
CA ARG A 5 11.25 -13.69 -6.22
C ARG A 5 11.43 -12.22 -5.93
N ILE A 6 10.47 -11.42 -6.40
CA ILE A 6 10.37 -10.02 -5.95
C ILE A 6 10.27 -9.99 -4.42
N PHE A 7 10.89 -9.00 -3.77
CA PHE A 7 10.99 -8.94 -2.30
C PHE A 7 9.63 -8.97 -1.61
N VAL A 8 8.62 -8.34 -2.18
CA VAL A 8 7.25 -8.36 -1.65
C VAL A 8 6.69 -9.79 -1.54
N GLU A 9 7.06 -10.70 -2.44
CA GLU A 9 6.65 -12.11 -2.36
C GLU A 9 7.63 -12.95 -1.53
N LYS A 10 8.95 -12.65 -1.58
CA LYS A 10 9.98 -13.34 -0.82
C LYS A 10 9.80 -13.15 0.70
N TYR A 11 9.46 -11.93 1.11
CA TYR A 11 9.32 -11.53 2.52
C TYR A 11 7.85 -11.46 2.98
N ARG A 12 6.95 -12.11 2.24
CA ARG A 12 5.56 -12.27 2.71
C ARG A 12 5.57 -13.05 4.03
N PRO A 13 4.79 -12.64 5.04
CA PRO A 13 4.71 -13.33 6.32
C PRO A 13 4.46 -14.83 6.18
N ASP A 14 5.34 -15.64 6.73
CA ASP A 14 5.27 -17.10 6.73
C ASP A 14 4.82 -17.65 8.09
N SER A 15 5.00 -16.90 9.15
CA SER A 15 4.57 -17.22 10.49
C SER A 15 3.63 -16.14 11.03
N PHE A 16 2.90 -16.47 12.08
CA PHE A 16 2.05 -15.48 12.74
C PHE A 16 2.87 -14.37 13.40
N ASP A 17 4.11 -14.66 13.79
CA ASP A 17 5.02 -13.70 14.41
C ASP A 17 5.46 -12.59 13.43
N ASP A 18 5.46 -12.89 12.15
CA ASP A 18 5.80 -11.95 11.10
C ASP A 18 4.68 -10.96 10.78
N ILE A 19 3.46 -11.19 11.27
CA ILE A 19 2.33 -10.28 11.03
C ILE A 19 2.41 -9.07 11.96
N ILE A 20 2.40 -7.90 11.34
CA ILE A 20 2.37 -6.61 12.03
C ILE A 20 0.93 -6.12 12.06
N LEU A 21 0.24 -6.43 13.15
CA LEU A 21 -1.17 -6.10 13.35
C LEU A 21 -1.45 -5.81 14.83
N GLU A 22 -2.15 -4.73 15.12
CA GLU A 22 -2.54 -4.37 16.49
C GLU A 22 -3.47 -5.45 17.10
N GLN A 23 -4.41 -5.95 16.31
CA GLN A 23 -5.39 -6.97 16.73
C GLN A 23 -4.91 -8.42 16.51
N LYS A 24 -3.61 -8.68 16.56
CA LYS A 24 -2.98 -9.98 16.33
C LYS A 24 -3.59 -11.07 17.22
N ASN A 25 -3.73 -10.80 18.53
CA ASN A 25 -4.29 -11.75 19.50
C ASN A 25 -5.73 -12.19 19.17
N LEU A 26 -6.52 -11.29 18.57
CA LEU A 26 -7.89 -11.62 18.15
C LEU A 26 -7.87 -12.67 17.05
N ILE A 27 -7.02 -12.52 16.05
CA ILE A 27 -6.89 -13.50 14.97
C ILE A 27 -6.35 -14.84 15.49
N GLU A 28 -5.38 -14.81 16.41
CA GLU A 28 -4.89 -16.03 17.05
C GLU A 28 -6.00 -16.82 17.77
N ASN A 29 -6.87 -16.11 18.48
CA ASN A 29 -8.00 -16.74 19.18
C ASN A 29 -9.02 -17.32 18.20
N ILE A 30 -9.27 -16.63 17.06
CA ILE A 30 -10.15 -17.14 16.00
C ILE A 30 -9.57 -18.45 15.42
N ILE A 31 -8.28 -18.49 15.13
CA ILE A 31 -7.62 -19.69 14.57
C ILE A 31 -7.67 -20.88 15.54
N LYS A 32 -7.61 -20.64 16.87
CA LYS A 32 -7.72 -21.70 17.88
C LYS A 32 -9.10 -22.36 17.96
N SER A 33 -10.13 -21.75 17.35
CA SER A 33 -11.50 -22.26 17.34
C SER A 33 -12.02 -22.48 15.91
N PRO A 34 -11.46 -23.44 15.15
CA PRO A 34 -11.71 -23.59 13.70
C PRO A 34 -13.17 -23.90 13.34
N LYS A 35 -13.96 -24.44 14.27
CA LYS A 35 -15.40 -24.72 14.06
C LYS A 35 -16.30 -23.49 14.23
N GLU A 36 -15.83 -22.47 14.94
CA GLU A 36 -16.62 -21.28 15.30
C GLU A 36 -16.10 -19.99 14.65
N ILE A 37 -15.42 -20.11 13.50
CA ILE A 37 -14.85 -18.95 12.81
C ILE A 37 -15.99 -18.07 12.30
N PRO A 38 -16.05 -16.78 12.69
CA PRO A 38 -17.02 -15.83 12.13
C PRO A 38 -16.61 -15.41 10.72
N HIS A 39 -17.53 -14.78 10.00
CA HIS A 39 -17.16 -14.06 8.78
C HIS A 39 -16.32 -12.84 9.15
N LEU A 40 -15.31 -12.52 8.34
CA LEU A 40 -14.33 -11.48 8.63
C LEU A 40 -14.29 -10.43 7.53
N ILE A 41 -14.08 -9.16 7.90
CA ILE A 41 -13.69 -8.10 6.98
C ILE A 41 -12.33 -7.56 7.45
N PHE A 42 -11.31 -7.66 6.59
CA PHE A 42 -10.02 -7.03 6.79
C PHE A 42 -10.02 -5.68 6.10
N HIS A 43 -10.02 -4.62 6.89
CA HIS A 43 -10.15 -3.25 6.42
C HIS A 43 -8.89 -2.42 6.67
N SER A 44 -8.54 -1.57 5.71
CA SER A 44 -7.60 -0.48 5.89
C SER A 44 -7.79 0.56 4.80
N ASN A 45 -7.81 1.83 5.16
CA ASN A 45 -7.90 2.96 4.22
C ASN A 45 -6.69 3.09 3.29
N LYS A 46 -5.62 2.33 3.55
CA LYS A 46 -4.39 2.33 2.76
C LYS A 46 -4.11 0.94 2.19
N PRO A 47 -3.51 0.85 0.99
CA PRO A 47 -2.99 -0.42 0.47
C PRO A 47 -1.74 -0.87 1.24
N GLY A 48 -1.23 -2.07 0.96
CA GLY A 48 0.08 -2.53 1.43
C GLY A 48 0.20 -2.83 2.93
N THR A 49 -0.89 -2.80 3.71
CA THR A 49 -0.91 -2.98 5.17
C THR A 49 -0.96 -4.44 5.64
N GLY A 50 -0.93 -5.41 4.71
CA GLY A 50 -0.86 -6.83 5.04
C GLY A 50 -2.19 -7.59 5.07
N LYS A 51 -3.34 -7.01 4.69
CA LYS A 51 -4.67 -7.68 4.66
C LYS A 51 -4.65 -9.03 3.94
N THR A 52 -4.26 -9.04 2.67
CA THR A 52 -4.18 -10.25 1.84
C THR A 52 -3.17 -11.26 2.39
N SER A 53 -2.03 -10.80 2.93
CA SER A 53 -1.02 -11.67 3.54
C SER A 53 -1.55 -12.35 4.79
N CYS A 54 -2.27 -11.62 5.64
CA CYS A 54 -2.91 -12.15 6.83
C CYS A 54 -3.98 -13.19 6.49
N ALA A 55 -4.85 -12.93 5.49
CA ALA A 55 -5.86 -13.88 5.03
C ALA A 55 -5.22 -15.18 4.54
N LYS A 56 -4.19 -15.10 3.69
CA LYS A 56 -3.46 -16.28 3.18
C LYS A 56 -2.79 -17.07 4.31
N LEU A 57 -2.22 -16.38 5.29
CA LEU A 57 -1.61 -17.05 6.44
C LEU A 57 -2.66 -17.75 7.32
N MET A 58 -3.80 -17.10 7.59
CA MET A 58 -4.91 -17.72 8.32
C MET A 58 -5.38 -19.01 7.63
N ILE A 59 -5.61 -18.96 6.32
CA ILE A 59 -6.02 -20.14 5.53
C ILE A 59 -5.02 -21.28 5.68
N ARG A 60 -3.73 -20.97 5.59
CA ARG A 60 -2.67 -21.97 5.74
C ARG A 60 -2.62 -22.56 7.16
N LEU A 61 -2.77 -21.73 8.19
CA LEU A 61 -2.72 -22.19 9.59
C LEU A 61 -3.97 -22.98 10.01
N LEU A 62 -5.10 -22.69 9.39
CA LEU A 62 -6.35 -23.44 9.58
C LEU A 62 -6.34 -24.78 8.83
N ASP A 63 -5.41 -24.97 7.89
CA ASP A 63 -5.33 -26.14 7.02
C ASP A 63 -6.69 -26.52 6.41
N CYS A 64 -7.42 -25.50 5.95
CA CYS A 64 -8.78 -25.66 5.45
C CYS A 64 -8.84 -25.53 3.93
N ASP A 65 -9.84 -26.18 3.32
CA ASP A 65 -10.16 -25.95 1.91
C ASP A 65 -10.51 -24.48 1.68
N TYR A 66 -10.02 -23.89 0.60
CA TYR A 66 -10.29 -22.50 0.31
C TYR A 66 -10.58 -22.20 -1.15
N LEU A 67 -11.41 -21.18 -1.37
CA LEU A 67 -11.65 -20.55 -2.65
C LEU A 67 -11.21 -19.09 -2.54
N MET A 68 -10.29 -18.66 -3.41
CA MET A 68 -9.85 -17.28 -3.47
C MET A 68 -10.31 -16.62 -4.75
N LEU A 69 -11.03 -15.51 -4.64
CA LEU A 69 -11.55 -14.70 -5.74
C LEU A 69 -11.00 -13.27 -5.62
N ASN A 70 -10.50 -12.72 -6.73
CA ASN A 70 -10.20 -11.30 -6.81
C ASN A 70 -11.42 -10.57 -7.39
N SER A 71 -12.05 -9.74 -6.57
CA SER A 71 -13.27 -9.02 -6.96
C SER A 71 -13.03 -7.93 -8.01
N SER A 72 -11.78 -7.53 -8.23
CA SER A 72 -11.42 -6.62 -9.32
C SER A 72 -11.47 -7.31 -10.68
N ASP A 73 -11.18 -8.61 -10.75
CA ASP A 73 -11.21 -9.41 -11.97
C ASP A 73 -12.59 -10.04 -12.18
N GLU A 74 -13.23 -10.47 -11.10
CA GLU A 74 -14.48 -11.22 -11.11
C GLU A 74 -15.62 -10.42 -10.45
N ARG A 75 -16.10 -9.36 -11.13
CA ARG A 75 -17.11 -8.43 -10.60
C ARG A 75 -18.55 -8.89 -10.79
N GLY A 76 -18.76 -9.91 -11.63
CA GLY A 76 -20.08 -10.35 -12.08
C GLY A 76 -20.79 -11.24 -11.08
N ILE A 77 -22.11 -11.04 -10.93
CA ILE A 77 -22.95 -11.83 -10.03
C ILE A 77 -22.95 -13.32 -10.36
N ASP A 78 -23.01 -13.69 -11.64
CA ASP A 78 -23.14 -15.08 -12.07
C ASP A 78 -21.88 -15.87 -11.78
N THR A 79 -20.70 -15.30 -12.07
CA THR A 79 -19.39 -15.91 -11.81
C THR A 79 -19.20 -16.16 -10.31
N ILE A 80 -19.49 -15.15 -9.48
CA ILE A 80 -19.35 -15.24 -8.03
C ILE A 80 -20.31 -16.30 -7.48
N ARG A 81 -21.58 -16.26 -7.91
CA ARG A 81 -22.61 -17.19 -7.46
C ARG A 81 -22.27 -18.64 -7.81
N GLU A 82 -21.88 -18.89 -9.05
CA GLU A 82 -21.57 -20.24 -9.53
C GLU A 82 -20.37 -20.83 -8.80
N LYS A 83 -19.23 -20.10 -8.77
CA LYS A 83 -17.98 -20.58 -8.14
C LYS A 83 -18.17 -20.86 -6.65
N ILE A 84 -18.81 -19.95 -5.92
CA ILE A 84 -19.06 -20.13 -4.49
C ILE A 84 -20.03 -21.29 -4.23
N SER A 85 -21.12 -21.39 -5.01
CA SER A 85 -22.09 -22.46 -4.81
C SER A 85 -21.51 -23.84 -5.09
N ILE A 86 -20.70 -23.98 -6.15
CA ILE A 86 -20.00 -25.24 -6.44
C ILE A 86 -19.05 -25.60 -5.30
N PHE A 87 -18.18 -24.67 -4.92
CA PHE A 87 -17.20 -24.87 -3.86
C PHE A 87 -17.86 -25.23 -2.52
N SER A 88 -18.92 -24.53 -2.14
CA SER A 88 -19.60 -24.75 -0.84
C SER A 88 -20.32 -26.09 -0.76
N ARG A 89 -20.73 -26.67 -1.90
CA ARG A 89 -21.43 -27.98 -1.96
C ARG A 89 -20.47 -29.17 -2.01
N THR A 90 -19.21 -28.98 -2.38
CA THR A 90 -18.24 -30.08 -2.37
C THR A 90 -17.98 -30.53 -0.93
N LEU A 91 -17.68 -31.80 -0.73
CA LEU A 91 -17.24 -32.31 0.57
C LEU A 91 -15.89 -31.68 0.95
N SER A 92 -15.72 -31.34 2.22
CA SER A 92 -14.39 -30.93 2.72
C SER A 92 -13.45 -32.12 2.78
N LEU A 93 -12.17 -31.88 2.49
CA LEU A 93 -11.13 -32.87 2.68
C LEU A 93 -10.72 -32.99 4.16
N THR A 94 -11.09 -32.02 4.98
CA THR A 94 -10.82 -31.97 6.43
C THR A 94 -12.14 -31.95 7.19
N ASP A 95 -12.36 -32.94 8.07
CA ASP A 95 -13.59 -33.10 8.84
C ASP A 95 -13.75 -32.06 9.98
N ASP A 96 -12.70 -31.34 10.33
CA ASP A 96 -12.64 -30.50 11.53
C ASP A 96 -12.69 -28.99 11.29
N SER A 97 -12.67 -28.50 10.05
CA SER A 97 -12.65 -27.05 9.76
C SER A 97 -13.69 -26.66 8.73
N LYS A 98 -14.24 -25.44 8.89
CA LYS A 98 -15.06 -24.81 7.83
C LYS A 98 -14.19 -24.43 6.64
N LYS A 99 -14.77 -24.47 5.44
CA LYS A 99 -14.12 -23.99 4.23
C LYS A 99 -14.01 -22.46 4.21
N CYS A 100 -12.91 -21.95 3.70
CA CYS A 100 -12.69 -20.53 3.56
C CYS A 100 -13.05 -20.00 2.16
N ILE A 101 -13.83 -18.93 2.09
CA ILE A 101 -14.05 -18.18 0.86
C ILE A 101 -13.44 -16.79 1.07
N PHE A 102 -12.32 -16.53 0.39
CA PHE A 102 -11.60 -15.27 0.48
C PHE A 102 -11.88 -14.42 -0.75
N LEU A 103 -12.47 -13.23 -0.53
CA LEU A 103 -12.73 -12.23 -1.55
C LEU A 103 -11.78 -11.05 -1.34
N ASP A 104 -10.79 -10.95 -2.22
CA ASP A 104 -9.82 -9.83 -2.19
C ASP A 104 -10.37 -8.64 -2.99
N GLU A 105 -10.06 -7.42 -2.56
CA GLU A 105 -10.53 -6.15 -3.15
C GLU A 105 -12.06 -6.07 -3.27
N SER A 106 -12.76 -6.48 -2.21
CA SER A 106 -14.21 -6.66 -2.21
C SER A 106 -15.02 -5.38 -2.50
N GLU A 107 -14.43 -4.20 -2.33
CA GLU A 107 -15.02 -2.92 -2.70
C GLU A 107 -15.22 -2.75 -4.22
N ALA A 108 -14.61 -3.60 -5.04
CA ALA A 108 -14.78 -3.59 -6.50
C ALA A 108 -16.05 -4.33 -6.97
N MET A 109 -16.69 -5.11 -6.11
CA MET A 109 -17.91 -5.84 -6.45
C MET A 109 -19.08 -4.93 -6.72
N THR A 110 -19.92 -5.31 -7.70
CA THR A 110 -21.19 -4.64 -7.95
C THR A 110 -22.19 -4.88 -6.81
N LYS A 111 -23.11 -3.95 -6.57
CA LYS A 111 -24.15 -4.12 -5.54
C LYS A 111 -24.97 -5.43 -5.71
N PRO A 112 -25.43 -5.81 -6.92
CA PRO A 112 -26.12 -7.09 -7.12
C PRO A 112 -25.26 -8.31 -6.74
N ALA A 113 -23.93 -8.27 -6.97
CA ALA A 113 -23.03 -9.34 -6.55
C ALA A 113 -22.93 -9.42 -5.03
N GLN A 114 -22.85 -8.28 -4.35
CA GLN A 114 -22.84 -8.23 -2.89
C GLN A 114 -24.16 -8.72 -2.28
N ASP A 115 -25.33 -8.39 -2.87
CA ASP A 115 -26.63 -8.89 -2.44
C ASP A 115 -26.73 -10.42 -2.60
N CYS A 116 -26.17 -10.96 -3.69
CA CYS A 116 -26.07 -12.40 -3.88
C CYS A 116 -25.20 -13.07 -2.81
N LEU A 117 -24.02 -12.44 -2.51
CA LEU A 117 -23.12 -12.94 -1.47
C LEU A 117 -23.79 -13.00 -0.09
N ARG A 118 -24.58 -11.99 0.28
CA ARG A 118 -25.35 -12.02 1.52
C ARG A 118 -26.16 -13.30 1.65
N ASN A 119 -26.88 -13.69 0.58
CA ASN A 119 -27.69 -14.90 0.57
C ASN A 119 -26.83 -16.17 0.67
N LEU A 120 -25.67 -16.19 0.00
CA LEU A 120 -24.74 -17.32 0.05
C LEU A 120 -24.12 -17.47 1.44
N MET A 121 -23.77 -16.36 2.11
CA MET A 121 -23.27 -16.36 3.49
C MET A 121 -24.29 -17.02 4.44
N GLU A 122 -25.56 -16.67 4.33
CA GLU A 122 -26.63 -17.27 5.14
C GLU A 122 -26.82 -18.76 4.80
N THR A 123 -26.84 -19.11 3.52
CA THR A 123 -27.08 -20.48 3.07
C THR A 123 -25.98 -21.45 3.48
N TYR A 124 -24.72 -21.01 3.49
CA TYR A 124 -23.55 -21.86 3.71
C TYR A 124 -22.81 -21.59 5.01
N SER A 125 -23.43 -20.88 5.96
CA SER A 125 -22.82 -20.49 7.28
C SER A 125 -22.29 -21.67 8.09
N ASP A 126 -22.92 -22.84 7.96
CA ASP A 126 -22.50 -24.02 8.71
C ASP A 126 -21.22 -24.65 8.15
N ASN A 127 -21.00 -24.54 6.85
CA ASN A 127 -19.91 -25.21 6.15
C ASN A 127 -18.77 -24.25 5.73
N CYS A 128 -19.08 -22.96 5.60
CA CYS A 128 -18.15 -21.97 5.10
C CYS A 128 -18.07 -20.72 5.96
N PHE A 129 -16.90 -20.12 6.02
CA PHE A 129 -16.73 -18.75 6.48
C PHE A 129 -16.13 -17.89 5.39
N PHE A 130 -16.41 -16.60 5.45
CA PHE A 130 -15.97 -15.63 4.45
C PHE A 130 -14.94 -14.68 5.03
N ILE A 131 -13.90 -14.40 4.28
CA ILE A 131 -12.95 -13.31 4.54
C ILE A 131 -13.08 -12.32 3.38
N PHE A 132 -13.33 -11.07 3.69
CA PHE A 132 -13.31 -9.96 2.74
C PHE A 132 -12.09 -9.10 3.02
N SER A 133 -11.36 -8.67 2.00
CA SER A 133 -10.43 -7.56 2.13
C SER A 133 -11.00 -6.33 1.43
N CYS A 134 -10.85 -5.15 2.02
CA CYS A 134 -11.27 -3.91 1.38
C CYS A 134 -10.45 -2.71 1.87
N ASN A 135 -10.32 -1.69 0.99
CA ASN A 135 -9.74 -0.40 1.32
C ASN A 135 -10.82 0.65 1.64
N ASP A 136 -12.05 0.44 1.19
CA ASP A 136 -13.17 1.34 1.45
C ASP A 136 -14.37 0.54 2.00
N LEU A 137 -14.52 0.57 3.33
CA LEU A 137 -15.62 -0.12 4.01
C LEU A 137 -16.99 0.44 3.62
N GLY A 138 -17.06 1.71 3.19
CA GLY A 138 -18.30 2.34 2.74
C GLY A 138 -18.86 1.74 1.45
N LYS A 139 -18.04 1.09 0.64
CA LYS A 139 -18.46 0.38 -0.57
C LYS A 139 -19.02 -1.01 -0.31
N ILE A 140 -18.83 -1.57 0.88
CA ILE A 140 -19.42 -2.83 1.30
C ILE A 140 -20.80 -2.56 1.86
N ILE A 141 -21.82 -3.25 1.36
CA ILE A 141 -23.22 -3.05 1.81
C ILE A 141 -23.40 -3.43 3.28
N GLU A 142 -24.29 -2.70 3.97
CA GLU A 142 -24.58 -2.90 5.40
C GLU A 142 -24.96 -4.36 5.75
N PRO A 143 -25.77 -5.09 4.95
CA PRO A 143 -26.11 -6.47 5.25
C PRO A 143 -24.93 -7.44 5.30
N ILE A 144 -23.81 -7.17 4.59
CA ILE A 144 -22.58 -7.95 4.71
C ILE A 144 -21.82 -7.51 5.96
N ARG A 145 -21.66 -6.18 6.15
CA ARG A 145 -20.93 -5.64 7.30
C ARG A 145 -21.49 -6.10 8.65
N SER A 146 -22.81 -6.11 8.77
CA SER A 146 -23.48 -6.54 10.01
C SER A 146 -23.31 -8.03 10.36
N ARG A 147 -22.87 -8.86 9.40
CA ARG A 147 -22.60 -10.30 9.56
C ARG A 147 -21.12 -10.63 9.74
N CYS A 148 -20.27 -9.64 9.63
CA CYS A 148 -18.82 -9.84 9.67
C CYS A 148 -18.20 -9.14 10.89
N MET A 149 -17.18 -9.75 11.44
CA MET A 149 -16.28 -9.09 12.38
C MET A 149 -15.26 -8.28 11.58
N VAL A 150 -15.20 -6.97 11.83
CA VAL A 150 -14.26 -6.08 11.16
C VAL A 150 -12.94 -6.03 11.91
N ILE A 151 -11.84 -6.30 11.21
CA ILE A 151 -10.47 -6.22 11.72
C ILE A 151 -9.75 -5.11 10.97
N ASN A 152 -9.27 -4.12 11.71
CA ASN A 152 -8.62 -2.94 11.15
C ASN A 152 -7.11 -3.11 11.03
N PHE A 153 -6.57 -2.74 9.87
CA PHE A 153 -5.14 -2.75 9.54
C PHE A 153 -4.56 -1.33 9.36
N ASP A 154 -5.27 -0.30 9.84
CA ASP A 154 -4.88 1.10 9.60
C ASP A 154 -3.63 1.53 10.37
N LYS A 155 -3.38 0.92 11.52
CA LYS A 155 -2.31 1.32 12.45
C LYS A 155 -1.40 0.15 12.80
N PRO A 156 -0.60 -0.36 11.86
CA PRO A 156 0.42 -1.35 12.21
C PRO A 156 1.47 -0.72 13.11
N ASN A 157 2.06 -1.51 14.01
CA ASN A 157 3.09 -1.01 14.92
C ASN A 157 4.34 -0.57 14.14
N ARG A 158 4.67 0.73 14.21
CA ARG A 158 5.78 1.34 13.46
C ARG A 158 7.14 0.72 13.80
N GLU A 159 7.39 0.41 15.08
CA GLU A 159 8.65 -0.18 15.52
C GLU A 159 8.81 -1.60 14.97
N GLN A 160 7.72 -2.36 14.90
CA GLN A 160 7.73 -3.70 14.29
C GLN A 160 7.97 -3.60 12.79
N ILE A 161 7.40 -2.60 12.10
CA ILE A 161 7.69 -2.35 10.68
C ILE A 161 9.18 -2.06 10.52
N PHE A 162 9.72 -1.10 11.29
CA PHE A 162 11.13 -0.75 11.23
C PHE A 162 12.03 -1.98 11.43
N LYS A 163 11.79 -2.74 12.49
CA LYS A 163 12.54 -3.98 12.77
C LYS A 163 12.49 -4.94 11.58
N ARG A 164 11.29 -5.22 11.05
CA ARG A 164 11.11 -6.13 9.92
C ARG A 164 11.86 -5.70 8.66
N VAL A 165 11.79 -4.43 8.32
CA VAL A 165 12.45 -3.92 7.09
C VAL A 165 13.95 -3.79 7.29
N ASN A 166 14.43 -3.52 8.50
CA ASN A 166 15.85 -3.55 8.86
C ASN A 166 16.43 -4.97 8.70
N ASP A 167 15.71 -5.99 9.20
CA ASP A 167 16.08 -7.39 9.00
C ASP A 167 16.17 -7.74 7.51
N ILE A 168 15.26 -7.23 6.67
CA ILE A 168 15.30 -7.43 5.22
C ILE A 168 16.54 -6.78 4.60
N CYS A 169 16.89 -5.55 4.99
CA CYS A 169 18.09 -4.88 4.51
C CYS A 169 19.36 -5.70 4.83
N HIS A 170 19.47 -6.21 6.04
CA HIS A 170 20.60 -7.07 6.43
C HIS A 170 20.64 -8.40 5.65
N LEU A 171 19.49 -9.07 5.46
CA LEU A 171 19.40 -10.33 4.71
C LEU A 171 19.76 -10.17 3.23
N GLU A 172 19.47 -9.02 2.66
CA GLU A 172 19.74 -8.68 1.25
C GLU A 172 21.05 -7.92 1.06
N GLU A 173 21.80 -7.67 2.15
CA GLU A 173 23.05 -6.90 2.09
C GLU A 173 22.87 -5.54 1.42
N VAL A 174 21.80 -4.82 1.76
CA VAL A 174 21.54 -3.46 1.30
C VAL A 174 22.15 -2.48 2.30
N GLU A 175 23.11 -1.69 1.85
CA GLU A 175 23.70 -0.64 2.68
C GLU A 175 22.65 0.42 3.02
N HIS A 176 22.53 0.73 4.30
CA HIS A 176 21.57 1.71 4.81
C HIS A 176 22.02 2.30 6.14
N ASN A 177 21.47 3.48 6.43
CA ASN A 177 21.54 4.12 7.74
C ASN A 177 20.17 4.01 8.42
N ASP A 178 20.16 3.70 9.72
CA ASP A 178 18.91 3.55 10.51
C ASP A 178 18.04 4.82 10.47
N ASP A 179 18.63 6.01 10.48
CA ASP A 179 17.90 7.27 10.37
C ASP A 179 17.21 7.42 9.02
N VAL A 180 17.89 6.99 7.94
CA VAL A 180 17.33 6.99 6.58
C VAL A 180 16.20 5.97 6.47
N LEU A 181 16.42 4.74 6.95
CA LEU A 181 15.40 3.69 6.96
C LEU A 181 14.17 4.12 7.79
N SER A 182 14.39 4.78 8.93
CA SER A 182 13.33 5.33 9.78
C SER A 182 12.47 6.34 9.02
N LYS A 183 13.09 7.26 8.27
CA LYS A 183 12.38 8.25 7.44
C LYS A 183 11.60 7.60 6.30
N ILE A 184 12.14 6.55 5.68
CA ILE A 184 11.44 5.79 4.63
C ILE A 184 10.21 5.10 5.22
N VAL A 185 10.32 4.48 6.40
CA VAL A 185 9.19 3.88 7.11
C VAL A 185 8.14 4.95 7.40
N ASP A 186 8.50 6.12 7.93
CA ASP A 186 7.57 7.20 8.23
C ASP A 186 6.86 7.73 6.98
N TYR A 187 7.60 7.85 5.89
CA TYR A 187 7.07 8.35 4.62
C TYR A 187 6.01 7.43 4.01
N TYR A 188 6.24 6.12 3.99
CA TYR A 188 5.30 5.15 3.42
C TYR A 188 4.23 4.66 4.41
N TYR A 189 4.38 4.97 5.70
CA TYR A 189 3.45 4.48 6.73
C TYR A 189 1.97 4.72 6.36
N PRO A 190 1.10 3.73 6.47
CA PRO A 190 1.31 2.36 6.96
C PRO A 190 1.58 1.31 5.85
N ASP A 191 1.98 1.71 4.65
CA ASP A 191 2.20 0.84 3.48
C ASP A 191 3.57 0.14 3.55
N ILE A 192 3.59 -1.05 4.15
CA ILE A 192 4.79 -1.87 4.28
C ILE A 192 5.31 -2.35 2.91
N ARG A 193 4.40 -2.58 1.95
CA ARG A 193 4.75 -3.03 0.60
C ARG A 193 5.66 -2.03 -0.09
N SER A 194 5.34 -0.75 -0.01
CA SER A 194 6.13 0.33 -0.61
C SER A 194 7.52 0.45 0.01
N VAL A 195 7.66 0.25 1.34
CA VAL A 195 8.98 0.19 1.99
C VAL A 195 9.82 -0.96 1.45
N VAL A 196 9.26 -2.16 1.35
CA VAL A 196 9.95 -3.35 0.81
C VAL A 196 10.36 -3.16 -0.66
N MET A 197 9.51 -2.49 -1.45
CA MET A 197 9.83 -2.14 -2.85
C MET A 197 10.99 -1.15 -2.95
N ALA A 198 11.06 -0.16 -2.04
CA ALA A 198 12.18 0.79 -2.01
C ALA A 198 13.50 0.08 -1.70
N ILE A 199 13.50 -0.88 -0.76
CA ILE A 199 14.68 -1.71 -0.46
C ILE A 199 15.10 -2.54 -1.69
N GLN A 200 14.14 -3.16 -2.38
CA GLN A 200 14.43 -3.93 -3.59
C GLN A 200 15.01 -3.04 -4.71
N LYS A 201 14.50 -1.82 -4.88
CA LYS A 201 15.03 -0.85 -5.85
C LYS A 201 16.49 -0.53 -5.55
N ALA A 202 16.82 -0.19 -4.29
CA ALA A 202 18.20 0.07 -3.87
C ALA A 202 19.13 -1.12 -4.16
N LYS A 203 18.67 -2.37 -3.87
CA LYS A 203 19.44 -3.59 -4.17
C LYS A 203 19.70 -3.78 -5.67
N ILE A 204 18.68 -3.55 -6.53
CA ILE A 204 18.82 -3.70 -7.99
C ILE A 204 19.77 -2.64 -8.57
N GLU A 205 19.72 -1.42 -8.05
CA GLU A 205 20.56 -0.31 -8.49
C GLU A 205 21.98 -0.36 -7.91
N ASP A 206 22.24 -1.30 -6.98
CA ASP A 206 23.50 -1.40 -6.22
C ASP A 206 23.89 -0.06 -5.58
N LYS A 207 22.88 0.58 -4.98
CA LYS A 207 23.00 1.88 -4.30
C LYS A 207 22.66 1.75 -2.82
N GLU A 208 23.23 2.63 -2.00
CA GLU A 208 22.78 2.82 -0.64
C GLU A 208 21.29 3.21 -0.62
N LEU A 209 20.54 2.70 0.38
CA LEU A 209 19.14 3.05 0.55
C LEU A 209 19.01 4.53 0.89
N CYS A 210 18.38 5.30 0.01
CA CYS A 210 18.13 6.72 0.19
C CYS A 210 16.65 7.00 0.43
N SER A 211 16.33 7.96 1.29
CA SER A 211 14.94 8.42 1.42
C SER A 211 14.57 9.31 0.23
N GLU A 212 13.30 9.25 -0.22
CA GLU A 212 12.83 10.20 -1.25
C GLU A 212 13.07 11.66 -0.83
N GLU A 213 13.01 11.95 0.47
CA GLU A 213 13.33 13.28 0.98
C GLU A 213 14.78 13.68 0.68
N SER A 214 15.72 12.74 0.80
CA SER A 214 17.13 12.99 0.45
C SER A 214 17.30 13.23 -1.05
N GLU A 215 16.58 12.47 -1.89
CA GLU A 215 16.57 12.69 -3.34
C GLU A 215 15.96 14.06 -3.67
N PHE A 216 14.87 14.43 -3.05
CA PHE A 216 14.20 15.72 -3.26
C PHE A 216 15.04 16.90 -2.76
N LEU A 217 15.74 16.75 -1.65
CA LEU A 217 16.69 17.77 -1.17
C LEU A 217 17.85 17.95 -2.16
N ARG A 218 18.34 16.86 -2.77
CA ARG A 218 19.35 16.94 -3.83
C ARG A 218 18.83 17.71 -5.05
N VAL A 219 17.58 17.46 -5.46
CA VAL A 219 16.96 18.22 -6.57
C VAL A 219 16.79 19.69 -6.19
N TRP A 220 16.41 19.98 -4.93
CA TRP A 220 16.34 21.35 -4.42
C TRP A 220 17.71 22.05 -4.45
N GLU A 221 18.79 21.36 -4.10
CA GLU A 221 20.14 21.90 -4.24
C GLU A 221 20.53 22.18 -5.69
N ILE A 222 20.16 21.31 -6.62
CA ILE A 222 20.35 21.51 -8.07
C ILE A 222 19.65 22.80 -8.50
N LEU A 223 18.41 23.03 -8.07
CA LEU A 223 17.68 24.26 -8.35
C LEU A 223 18.37 25.49 -7.79
N GLN A 224 18.85 25.42 -6.53
CA GLN A 224 19.58 26.52 -5.89
C GLN A 224 20.90 26.83 -6.57
N LYS A 225 21.61 25.81 -7.09
CA LYS A 225 22.87 25.96 -7.84
C LYS A 225 22.66 26.38 -9.29
N LYS A 226 21.40 26.43 -9.76
CA LYS A 226 21.01 26.73 -11.16
C LYS A 226 21.60 25.75 -12.17
N ASP A 227 21.83 24.51 -11.74
CA ASP A 227 22.33 23.42 -12.61
C ASP A 227 21.18 22.79 -13.39
N ILE A 228 20.71 23.53 -14.40
CA ILE A 228 19.60 23.12 -15.25
C ILE A 228 19.92 21.86 -16.07
N PRO A 229 21.15 21.63 -16.59
CA PRO A 229 21.47 20.38 -17.27
C PRO A 229 21.21 19.13 -16.41
N SER A 230 21.70 19.11 -15.17
CA SER A 230 21.48 17.98 -14.25
C SER A 230 19.99 17.77 -13.93
N LEU A 231 19.19 18.84 -13.88
CA LEU A 231 17.74 18.73 -13.73
C LEU A 231 17.09 18.06 -14.94
N TYR A 232 17.52 18.41 -16.16
CA TYR A 232 17.02 17.77 -17.39
C TYR A 232 17.33 16.28 -17.41
N ASP A 233 18.55 15.89 -17.07
CA ASP A 233 18.95 14.48 -17.03
C ASP A 233 18.06 13.69 -16.05
N LEU A 234 17.81 14.20 -14.83
CA LEU A 234 16.94 13.56 -13.84
C LEU A 234 15.47 13.42 -14.30
N VAL A 235 14.96 14.40 -15.02
CA VAL A 235 13.56 14.35 -15.52
C VAL A 235 13.42 13.37 -16.68
N TYR A 236 14.40 13.35 -17.61
CA TYR A 236 14.34 12.48 -18.79
C TYR A 236 14.78 11.04 -18.52
N SER A 237 15.60 10.78 -17.49
CA SER A 237 15.89 9.41 -17.03
C SER A 237 14.68 8.74 -16.40
N GLY A 238 13.67 9.53 -15.96
CA GLY A 238 12.50 9.01 -15.25
C GLY A 238 12.79 8.62 -13.81
N GLU A 239 13.93 8.98 -13.27
CA GLU A 239 14.31 8.70 -11.87
C GLU A 239 13.50 9.53 -10.88
N LEU A 240 13.04 10.73 -11.27
CA LEU A 240 12.29 11.66 -10.42
C LEU A 240 10.79 11.53 -10.64
N ASP A 241 10.04 11.24 -9.55
CA ASP A 241 8.58 11.41 -9.54
C ASP A 241 8.23 12.90 -9.47
N LEU A 242 7.87 13.46 -10.63
CA LEU A 242 7.68 14.90 -10.82
C LEU A 242 6.55 15.46 -9.94
N LEU A 243 5.45 14.70 -9.79
CA LEU A 243 4.30 15.15 -8.99
C LEU A 243 4.62 15.10 -7.50
N ARG A 244 5.27 14.03 -7.04
CA ARG A 244 5.67 13.91 -5.64
C ARG A 244 6.69 14.96 -5.26
N PHE A 245 7.68 15.22 -6.14
CA PHE A 245 8.63 16.30 -5.90
C PHE A 245 7.92 17.67 -5.84
N ASN A 246 6.98 17.94 -6.74
CA ASN A 246 6.20 19.20 -6.74
C ASN A 246 5.46 19.39 -5.41
N ASN A 247 4.78 18.35 -4.92
CA ASN A 247 4.07 18.38 -3.65
C ASN A 247 5.01 18.50 -2.45
N TRP A 248 6.13 17.77 -2.47
CA TRP A 248 7.15 17.89 -1.44
C TRP A 248 7.74 19.30 -1.39
N LEU A 249 8.07 19.88 -2.54
CA LEU A 249 8.61 21.24 -2.61
C LEU A 249 7.63 22.27 -2.05
N PHE A 250 6.34 22.14 -2.35
CA PHE A 250 5.31 22.98 -1.74
C PHE A 250 5.30 22.86 -0.20
N GLN A 251 5.31 21.65 0.33
CA GLN A 251 5.37 21.41 1.78
C GLN A 251 6.67 21.91 2.39
N HIS A 252 7.79 21.71 1.72
CA HIS A 252 9.09 22.20 2.15
C HIS A 252 9.13 23.74 2.27
N LEU A 253 8.56 24.44 1.28
CA LEU A 253 8.42 25.91 1.31
C LEU A 253 7.48 26.35 2.44
N PHE A 254 6.38 25.67 2.66
CA PHE A 254 5.43 25.99 3.72
C PHE A 254 6.02 25.77 5.12
N ASN A 255 6.64 24.64 5.34
CA ASN A 255 7.24 24.29 6.65
C ASN A 255 8.44 25.20 7.00
N ASN A 256 9.16 25.68 6.00
CA ASN A 256 10.33 26.55 6.18
C ASN A 256 10.04 28.01 5.77
N TYR A 257 8.77 28.42 5.74
CA TYR A 257 8.34 29.72 5.21
C TYR A 257 9.08 30.91 5.85
N SER A 258 9.22 30.93 7.17
CA SER A 258 9.89 32.02 7.90
C SER A 258 11.36 32.19 7.50
N ILE A 259 12.07 31.08 7.29
CA ILE A 259 13.48 31.06 6.89
C ILE A 259 13.61 31.45 5.41
N LEU A 260 12.81 30.82 4.56
CA LEU A 260 12.90 30.99 3.11
C LEU A 260 12.39 32.38 2.67
N SER A 261 11.35 32.92 3.32
CA SER A 261 10.88 34.27 3.05
C SER A 261 11.88 35.35 3.47
N SER A 262 12.63 35.11 4.53
CA SER A 262 13.73 35.99 4.93
C SER A 262 14.91 35.93 3.94
N LYS A 263 15.17 34.76 3.37
CA LYS A 263 16.29 34.54 2.42
C LYS A 263 15.97 35.05 1.02
N TYR A 264 14.79 34.75 0.51
CA TYR A 264 14.41 34.99 -0.91
C TYR A 264 13.39 36.14 -1.08
N GLY A 265 12.68 36.51 -0.04
CA GLY A 265 11.59 37.48 -0.07
C GLY A 265 10.20 36.86 -0.27
N VAL A 266 9.20 37.46 0.38
CA VAL A 266 7.81 36.98 0.39
C VAL A 266 7.21 36.91 -1.03
N GLU A 267 7.47 37.93 -1.86
CA GLU A 267 6.95 37.98 -3.23
C GLU A 267 7.45 36.83 -4.11
N LYS A 268 8.73 36.48 -4.00
CA LYS A 268 9.30 35.35 -4.74
C LYS A 268 8.74 34.01 -4.30
N ILE A 269 8.56 33.80 -3.00
CA ILE A 269 7.93 32.58 -2.47
C ILE A 269 6.50 32.44 -2.98
N GLY A 270 5.74 33.55 -3.02
CA GLY A 270 4.39 33.56 -3.61
C GLY A 270 4.39 33.17 -5.11
N LYS A 271 5.35 33.68 -5.88
CA LYS A 271 5.50 33.32 -7.30
C LYS A 271 5.86 31.83 -7.47
N ILE A 272 6.74 31.29 -6.61
CA ILE A 272 7.06 29.87 -6.61
C ILE A 272 5.81 29.02 -6.36
N GLY A 273 4.97 29.40 -5.39
CA GLY A 273 3.72 28.69 -5.11
C GLY A 273 2.77 28.67 -6.32
N LEU A 274 2.68 29.76 -7.09
CA LEU A 274 1.89 29.79 -8.32
C LEU A 274 2.44 28.85 -9.40
N LEU A 275 3.76 28.80 -9.59
CA LEU A 275 4.41 27.89 -10.54
C LEU A 275 4.18 26.41 -10.17
N LEU A 276 4.22 26.08 -8.88
CA LEU A 276 3.93 24.71 -8.40
C LEU A 276 2.46 24.34 -8.64
N ALA A 277 1.52 25.26 -8.42
CA ALA A 277 0.11 25.04 -8.69
C ALA A 277 -0.18 24.84 -10.20
N GLU A 278 0.60 25.49 -11.08
CA GLU A 278 0.48 25.31 -12.53
C GLU A 278 0.94 23.91 -12.97
N VAL A 279 2.01 23.36 -12.37
CA VAL A 279 2.43 21.98 -12.60
C VAL A 279 1.31 21.00 -12.22
N GLU A 280 0.70 21.17 -11.06
CA GLU A 280 -0.38 20.30 -10.57
C GLU A 280 -1.62 20.37 -11.47
N LYS A 281 -2.01 21.58 -11.87
CA LYS A 281 -3.11 21.79 -12.83
C LYS A 281 -2.82 21.10 -14.17
N SER A 282 -1.62 21.21 -14.69
CA SER A 282 -1.21 20.59 -15.96
C SER A 282 -1.24 19.07 -15.87
N TYR A 283 -0.91 18.52 -14.72
CA TYR A 283 -1.03 17.09 -14.43
C TYR A 283 -2.49 16.61 -14.52
N ALA A 284 -3.42 17.36 -13.92
CA ALA A 284 -4.84 17.03 -13.90
C ALA A 284 -5.49 17.02 -15.30
N ILE A 285 -4.97 17.82 -16.24
CA ILE A 285 -5.50 17.92 -17.63
C ILE A 285 -4.70 17.10 -18.66
N GLY A 286 -3.69 16.34 -18.24
CA GLY A 286 -2.95 15.41 -19.09
C GLY A 286 -2.03 16.07 -20.13
N VAL A 287 -1.52 17.27 -19.89
CA VAL A 287 -0.52 17.95 -20.74
C VAL A 287 0.84 17.26 -20.61
N ASN A 288 1.76 17.51 -21.53
CA ASN A 288 3.13 16.98 -21.48
C ASN A 288 3.87 17.46 -20.22
N ILE A 289 3.79 16.66 -19.17
CA ILE A 289 4.21 17.00 -17.82
C ILE A 289 5.69 17.30 -17.71
N PRO A 290 6.63 16.52 -18.30
CA PRO A 290 8.04 16.81 -18.25
C PRO A 290 8.39 18.22 -18.75
N ILE A 291 7.77 18.67 -19.84
CA ILE A 291 8.01 20.00 -20.39
C ILE A 291 7.52 21.10 -19.45
N VAL A 292 6.29 20.98 -18.95
CA VAL A 292 5.72 21.99 -18.02
C VAL A 292 6.51 22.00 -16.71
N PHE A 293 6.86 20.84 -16.20
CA PHE A 293 7.68 20.70 -14.98
C PHE A 293 9.04 21.40 -15.15
N LEU A 294 9.79 21.10 -16.22
CA LEU A 294 11.09 21.69 -16.48
C LEU A 294 11.02 23.21 -16.65
N ALA A 295 10.02 23.71 -17.37
CA ALA A 295 9.80 25.14 -17.54
C ALA A 295 9.59 25.84 -16.20
N ASN A 296 8.70 25.28 -15.36
CA ASN A 296 8.38 25.86 -14.05
C ASN A 296 9.56 25.73 -13.06
N MET A 297 10.27 24.59 -13.04
CA MET A 297 11.45 24.41 -12.19
C MET A 297 12.59 25.33 -12.60
N THR A 298 12.79 25.55 -13.89
CA THR A 298 13.77 26.55 -14.41
C THR A 298 13.37 27.96 -13.97
N ALA A 299 12.09 28.31 -14.03
CA ALA A 299 11.60 29.60 -13.55
C ALA A 299 11.80 29.74 -12.02
N ILE A 300 11.53 28.69 -11.24
CA ILE A 300 11.77 28.63 -9.80
C ILE A 300 13.27 28.82 -9.51
N SER A 301 14.14 28.11 -10.20
CA SER A 301 15.60 28.23 -10.05
C SER A 301 16.10 29.67 -10.33
N ASN A 302 15.45 30.41 -11.22
CA ASN A 302 15.80 31.82 -11.46
C ASN A 302 15.28 32.77 -10.37
N LEU A 303 14.25 32.36 -9.59
CA LEU A 303 13.70 33.17 -8.49
C LEU A 303 14.53 33.03 -7.19
N ILE A 304 15.14 31.88 -7.00
CA ILE A 304 15.98 31.56 -5.81
C ILE A 304 17.45 31.82 -6.10
#